data_56208d916cf20674f5b2460e1cc71a19
#
_entry.id   56208d916cf20674f5b2460e1cc71a19
#
_cell.length_a   1.000
_cell.length_b   1.000
_cell.length_c   1.000
_cell.angle_alpha   90.00
_cell.angle_beta   90.00
_cell.angle_gamma   90.00
#
_symmetry.space_group_name_H-M   'P 1'
#
loop_
_entity.id
_entity.type
_entity.pdbx_description
1 polymer ?
#
loop_
_entity_poly.entity_id
_entity_poly.type
_entity_poly.pdbx_seq_one_letter_code
_entity_poly.pdbx_strand_id
1 'polypeptide(L)'
;MRFSFRPPTRAPRRGGPAGLALAALTCALAPAPAAAAPDVPDAVRCTHSTQVRVPGAEHQRSACLGELTTAGTVASGHTDPADWAGLTPKDLAVPSGVPGLQIDGYFPDTSTTNTNNGWHHDAQFVIRLPDRWNGGLVVAGTPGNREQYANDRAIADWVLSRGYAYAATDKGNTGLAFHRDGREPGDAIAEWNDRLTQLTRAARTTVARHYHRPPSRTLVTGMSNGGYLVRWQLENHPGLYDGGVDWEGTLWRSGGPTLLNFLPQALRHYPVLAAGGEDAGAARRAMHTAGCPEGSDFLWPYHHKVYWDLTQRIYREELDPGFDGPTEAGTPFCAPGTPACDADYDYTARPRAVHKAMRKIALTGRIGKPLITLHGTLDVLLPITQDSDVYARMVRQAGRGQLHRYYRIEGGTHTDALVDTYPEHLRPLTPCHRTAFTALENWLTPGHRPPASHTVPMPGQADAATLLNTCPLDTRGDTTPASTP
;
A
#
# COMPACT_ATOMS: atom_id res chain seq x y z
N MET A 1 -65.31 1.76 21.07
CA MET A 1 -66.05 1.18 19.96
C MET A 1 -65.08 0.27 19.21
N ARG A 2 -65.34 -1.04 19.23
CA ARG A 2 -64.64 -2.07 18.47
C ARG A 2 -65.24 -2.13 17.07
N PHE A 3 -64.42 -2.12 16.03
CA PHE A 3 -64.82 -2.69 14.73
C PHE A 3 -63.70 -3.61 14.19
N SER A 4 -64.07 -4.86 14.12
CA SER A 4 -63.39 -5.99 13.51
C SER A 4 -63.83 -6.08 12.06
N PHE A 5 -62.90 -6.24 11.10
CA PHE A 5 -63.26 -6.76 9.79
C PHE A 5 -62.24 -7.80 9.33
N ARG A 6 -62.81 -8.95 8.99
CA ARG A 6 -62.17 -10.14 8.41
C ARG A 6 -62.00 -9.99 6.88
N PRO A 7 -61.07 -10.76 6.27
CA PRO A 7 -60.74 -10.67 4.85
C PRO A 7 -61.65 -11.57 3.96
N PRO A 8 -61.71 -11.33 2.66
CA PRO A 8 -62.24 -12.31 1.71
C PRO A 8 -61.16 -13.12 1.01
N THR A 9 -61.53 -14.35 0.75
CA THR A 9 -60.79 -15.47 0.16
C THR A 9 -60.75 -15.45 -1.38
N ARG A 10 -59.62 -15.89 -1.92
CA ARG A 10 -59.34 -16.72 -3.11
C ARG A 10 -60.10 -16.59 -4.44
N ALA A 11 -59.33 -16.50 -5.54
CA ALA A 11 -59.20 -17.58 -6.54
C ALA A 11 -58.13 -17.25 -7.60
N PRO A 12 -57.60 -18.26 -8.34
CA PRO A 12 -56.27 -18.22 -8.95
C PRO A 12 -56.30 -17.91 -10.44
N ARG A 13 -55.23 -17.29 -10.97
CA ARG A 13 -54.98 -17.34 -12.43
C ARG A 13 -53.49 -17.73 -12.69
N ARG A 14 -53.38 -18.77 -13.49
CA ARG A 14 -52.20 -19.37 -14.10
C ARG A 14 -51.54 -18.41 -15.08
N GLY A 15 -50.20 -18.47 -15.19
CA GLY A 15 -49.42 -17.88 -16.25
C GLY A 15 -47.97 -17.84 -15.87
N GLY A 16 -47.22 -18.90 -16.13
CA GLY A 16 -45.76 -18.85 -16.20
C GLY A 16 -45.36 -18.28 -17.57
N PRO A 17 -44.12 -17.87 -17.76
CA PRO A 17 -43.06 -18.87 -17.95
C PRO A 17 -41.63 -18.46 -17.54
N ALA A 18 -40.77 -19.41 -17.76
CA ALA A 18 -39.35 -19.35 -17.98
C ALA A 18 -38.48 -19.05 -16.75
N GLY A 19 -38.32 -20.07 -15.93
CA GLY A 19 -37.14 -20.24 -15.08
C GLY A 19 -35.97 -20.73 -15.91
N LEU A 20 -34.84 -20.01 -15.86
CA LEU A 20 -33.56 -20.57 -16.25
C LEU A 20 -33.10 -21.51 -15.12
N ALA A 21 -33.19 -22.81 -15.41
CA ALA A 21 -32.65 -23.84 -14.53
C ALA A 21 -31.14 -23.82 -14.60
N LEU A 22 -30.50 -23.49 -13.49
CA LEU A 22 -29.08 -23.80 -13.25
C LEU A 22 -28.98 -25.29 -13.02
N ALA A 23 -28.56 -26.04 -14.05
CA ALA A 23 -28.27 -27.47 -13.92
C ALA A 23 -27.02 -27.65 -13.05
N ALA A 24 -27.22 -28.03 -11.80
CA ALA A 24 -26.15 -28.59 -10.98
C ALA A 24 -25.78 -29.97 -11.52
N LEU A 25 -24.66 -30.08 -12.22
CA LEU A 25 -24.08 -31.33 -12.66
C LEU A 25 -23.39 -31.97 -11.44
N THR A 26 -24.09 -32.87 -10.74
CA THR A 26 -23.48 -33.76 -9.76
C THR A 26 -22.74 -34.86 -10.50
N CYS A 27 -21.44 -34.66 -10.76
CA CYS A 27 -20.55 -35.77 -11.09
C CYS A 27 -20.27 -36.55 -9.84
N ALA A 28 -20.79 -37.78 -9.79
CA ALA A 28 -20.34 -38.80 -8.80
C ALA A 28 -18.88 -39.18 -9.12
N LEU A 29 -17.94 -38.67 -8.35
CA LEU A 29 -16.53 -39.06 -8.38
C LEU A 29 -16.40 -40.39 -7.66
N ALA A 30 -16.01 -41.42 -8.40
CA ALA A 30 -15.49 -42.64 -7.83
C ALA A 30 -14.20 -42.33 -7.03
N PRO A 31 -13.94 -43.02 -5.89
CA PRO A 31 -12.72 -42.78 -5.15
C PRO A 31 -11.51 -43.18 -6.00
N ALA A 32 -10.69 -42.16 -6.34
CA ALA A 32 -9.39 -42.37 -6.93
C ALA A 32 -8.48 -43.09 -5.90
N PRO A 33 -7.57 -44.00 -6.33
CA PRO A 33 -6.59 -44.56 -5.43
C PRO A 33 -5.78 -43.47 -4.75
N ALA A 34 -5.58 -43.58 -3.44
CA ALA A 34 -4.81 -42.67 -2.64
C ALA A 34 -3.43 -42.48 -3.31
N ALA A 35 -3.20 -41.28 -3.87
CA ALA A 35 -1.86 -40.92 -4.29
C ALA A 35 -0.96 -40.96 -3.06
N ALA A 36 0.21 -41.60 -3.20
CA ALA A 36 1.24 -41.59 -2.16
C ALA A 36 1.47 -40.10 -1.76
N ALA A 37 1.49 -39.87 -0.44
CA ALA A 37 1.82 -38.57 0.08
C ALA A 37 3.15 -38.11 -0.58
N PRO A 38 3.26 -36.88 -1.08
CA PRO A 38 4.52 -36.41 -1.61
C PRO A 38 5.56 -36.54 -0.49
N ASP A 39 6.74 -37.08 -0.83
CA ASP A 39 7.89 -37.10 0.07
C ASP A 39 8.05 -35.70 0.68
N VAL A 40 7.88 -35.57 1.99
CA VAL A 40 8.16 -34.34 2.72
C VAL A 40 9.65 -34.07 2.50
N PRO A 41 10.05 -32.99 1.83
CA PRO A 41 11.47 -32.71 1.65
C PRO A 41 12.15 -32.72 3.02
N ASP A 42 13.38 -33.28 3.08
CA ASP A 42 14.20 -33.27 4.28
C ASP A 42 14.04 -31.98 5.05
N ALA A 43 13.69 -32.04 6.32
CA ALA A 43 13.37 -30.92 7.16
C ALA A 43 14.47 -29.84 7.00
N VAL A 44 14.11 -28.70 6.38
CA VAL A 44 15.04 -27.57 6.18
C VAL A 44 15.59 -27.20 7.53
N ARG A 45 16.90 -27.35 7.73
CA ARG A 45 17.57 -26.96 8.97
C ARG A 45 17.98 -25.51 8.85
N CYS A 46 17.50 -24.66 9.75
CA CYS A 46 18.04 -23.33 9.89
C CYS A 46 19.51 -23.39 10.27
N THR A 47 20.34 -22.57 9.66
CA THR A 47 21.77 -22.43 10.01
C THR A 47 21.97 -21.77 11.37
N HIS A 48 20.95 -21.05 11.86
CA HIS A 48 20.92 -20.36 13.14
C HIS A 48 19.78 -20.83 14.05
N SER A 49 19.79 -20.42 15.31
CA SER A 49 18.76 -20.79 16.30
C SER A 49 17.36 -20.34 15.85
N THR A 50 16.38 -21.24 15.90
CA THR A 50 14.95 -20.95 15.69
C THR A 50 14.27 -20.35 16.92
N GLN A 51 14.94 -20.31 18.08
CA GLN A 51 14.38 -19.85 19.35
C GLN A 51 14.60 -18.37 19.62
N VAL A 52 14.50 -17.52 18.57
CA VAL A 52 14.65 -16.07 18.73
C VAL A 52 13.33 -15.48 19.16
N ARG A 53 13.29 -14.87 20.35
CA ARG A 53 12.10 -14.16 20.82
C ARG A 53 12.10 -12.72 20.32
N VAL A 54 10.95 -12.31 19.74
CA VAL A 54 10.66 -10.94 19.36
C VAL A 54 10.23 -10.15 20.60
N PRO A 55 10.94 -9.07 20.96
CA PRO A 55 10.60 -8.28 22.15
C PRO A 55 9.18 -7.68 22.04
N GLY A 56 8.41 -7.87 23.10
CA GLY A 56 7.04 -7.33 23.18
C GLY A 56 5.98 -8.14 22.42
N ALA A 57 6.34 -9.18 21.66
CA ALA A 57 5.36 -10.06 21.04
C ALA A 57 4.57 -10.79 22.12
N GLU A 58 3.24 -10.77 21.99
CA GLU A 58 2.33 -11.57 22.81
C GLU A 58 2.33 -13.02 22.32
N HIS A 59 2.31 -13.18 21.01
CA HIS A 59 2.39 -14.49 20.35
C HIS A 59 3.40 -14.46 19.20
N GLN A 60 4.07 -15.58 18.97
CA GLN A 60 4.91 -15.78 17.79
C GLN A 60 5.06 -17.26 17.45
N ARG A 61 5.26 -17.56 16.19
CA ARG A 61 5.74 -18.83 15.68
C ARG A 61 6.90 -18.60 14.71
N SER A 62 7.81 -19.57 14.62
CA SER A 62 8.98 -19.51 13.76
C SER A 62 9.04 -20.74 12.87
N ALA A 63 9.39 -20.54 11.61
CA ALA A 63 9.54 -21.61 10.62
C ALA A 63 10.85 -21.44 9.85
N CYS A 64 11.63 -22.53 9.76
CA CYS A 64 12.74 -22.61 8.82
C CYS A 64 12.20 -22.90 7.44
N LEU A 65 12.50 -22.04 6.49
CA LEU A 65 12.05 -22.15 5.12
C LEU A 65 13.24 -22.27 4.17
N GLY A 66 13.13 -23.17 3.21
CA GLY A 66 14.09 -23.23 2.09
C GLY A 66 14.00 -22.04 1.16
N GLU A 67 12.91 -21.26 1.28
CA GLU A 67 12.66 -20.09 0.47
C GLU A 67 11.82 -19.07 1.25
N LEU A 68 12.37 -17.88 1.48
CA LEU A 68 11.71 -16.77 2.20
C LEU A 68 10.95 -15.80 1.28
N THR A 69 11.13 -15.92 -0.04
CA THR A 69 10.40 -15.11 -1.01
C THR A 69 9.05 -15.76 -1.36
N THR A 70 8.18 -15.02 -2.05
CA THR A 70 6.87 -15.54 -2.49
C THR A 70 6.97 -16.75 -3.42
N ALA A 71 8.14 -17.01 -4.01
CA ALA A 71 8.41 -18.22 -4.79
C ALA A 71 8.23 -19.51 -3.96
N GLY A 72 8.41 -19.46 -2.63
CA GLY A 72 8.25 -20.61 -1.74
C GLY A 72 7.22 -20.42 -0.65
N THR A 73 7.06 -19.19 -0.10
CA THR A 73 6.18 -18.94 1.04
C THR A 73 4.69 -19.14 0.72
N VAL A 74 4.28 -18.90 -0.53
CA VAL A 74 2.92 -19.17 -1.01
C VAL A 74 2.63 -20.67 -0.97
N ALA A 75 3.49 -21.48 -1.58
CA ALA A 75 3.30 -22.93 -1.65
C ALA A 75 3.36 -23.59 -0.28
N SER A 76 4.14 -23.05 0.65
CA SER A 76 4.27 -23.55 2.03
C SER A 76 3.22 -22.95 2.99
N GLY A 77 2.33 -22.07 2.52
CA GLY A 77 1.25 -21.51 3.33
C GLY A 77 1.72 -20.49 4.39
N HIS A 78 2.90 -19.87 4.19
CA HIS A 78 3.45 -18.86 5.10
C HIS A 78 3.16 -17.43 4.67
N THR A 79 2.49 -17.23 3.53
CA THR A 79 1.96 -15.95 3.07
C THR A 79 0.69 -16.18 2.25
N ASP A 80 -0.19 -15.17 2.21
CA ASP A 80 -1.40 -15.20 1.40
C ASP A 80 -1.26 -14.24 0.21
N PRO A 81 -1.37 -14.73 -1.05
CA PRO A 81 -1.36 -13.88 -2.23
C PRO A 81 -2.47 -12.83 -2.27
N ALA A 82 -3.58 -13.03 -1.54
CA ALA A 82 -4.65 -12.05 -1.44
C ALA A 82 -4.17 -10.72 -0.84
N ASP A 83 -3.16 -10.74 0.04
CA ASP A 83 -2.64 -9.54 0.70
C ASP A 83 -2.02 -8.53 -0.29
N TRP A 84 -1.44 -8.98 -1.41
CA TRP A 84 -0.89 -8.09 -2.44
C TRP A 84 -1.68 -8.06 -3.75
N ALA A 85 -2.89 -8.63 -3.76
CA ALA A 85 -3.74 -8.60 -4.95
C ALA A 85 -3.98 -7.15 -5.44
N GLY A 86 -3.80 -6.93 -6.73
CA GLY A 86 -3.98 -5.62 -7.36
C GLY A 86 -2.84 -4.60 -7.12
N LEU A 87 -1.71 -4.99 -6.50
CA LEU A 87 -0.60 -4.08 -6.24
C LEU A 87 0.53 -4.20 -7.26
N THR A 88 0.78 -5.38 -7.83
CA THR A 88 1.90 -5.63 -8.73
C THR A 88 1.44 -6.20 -10.06
N PRO A 89 2.20 -5.97 -11.16
CA PRO A 89 1.95 -6.66 -12.42
C PRO A 89 2.07 -8.18 -12.25
N LYS A 90 1.27 -8.92 -13.02
CA LYS A 90 1.29 -10.39 -12.99
C LYS A 90 2.65 -10.99 -13.39
N ASP A 91 3.32 -10.36 -14.34
CA ASP A 91 4.60 -10.82 -14.92
C ASP A 91 5.83 -10.25 -14.17
N LEU A 92 5.63 -9.61 -13.01
CA LEU A 92 6.75 -9.17 -12.18
C LEU A 92 7.59 -10.39 -11.74
N ALA A 93 8.87 -10.38 -12.07
CA ALA A 93 9.78 -11.46 -11.70
C ALA A 93 9.95 -11.57 -10.19
N VAL A 94 9.81 -12.80 -9.67
CA VAL A 94 10.00 -13.14 -8.26
C VAL A 94 11.39 -13.77 -8.11
N PRO A 95 12.29 -13.15 -7.34
CA PRO A 95 13.55 -13.76 -6.96
C PRO A 95 13.34 -15.04 -6.14
N SER A 96 14.32 -15.94 -6.16
CA SER A 96 14.30 -17.17 -5.39
C SER A 96 15.69 -17.54 -4.86
N GLY A 97 15.79 -18.61 -4.09
CA GLY A 97 17.05 -19.09 -3.54
C GLY A 97 17.46 -18.39 -2.24
N VAL A 98 16.49 -18.00 -1.42
CA VAL A 98 16.69 -17.30 -0.15
C VAL A 98 16.22 -18.16 1.03
N PRO A 99 17.00 -19.13 1.48
CA PRO A 99 16.69 -19.90 2.70
C PRO A 99 16.86 -19.04 3.95
N GLY A 100 16.12 -19.39 5.02
CA GLY A 100 16.23 -18.71 6.30
C GLY A 100 15.08 -18.95 7.26
N LEU A 101 14.96 -18.06 8.24
CA LEU A 101 13.93 -18.13 9.28
C LEU A 101 12.85 -17.08 9.03
N GLN A 102 11.58 -17.50 8.98
CA GLN A 102 10.42 -16.62 9.10
C GLN A 102 9.87 -16.66 10.52
N ILE A 103 9.57 -15.51 11.08
CA ILE A 103 8.91 -15.34 12.39
C ILE A 103 7.64 -14.54 12.14
N ASP A 104 6.49 -15.17 12.35
CA ASP A 104 5.18 -14.53 12.38
C ASP A 104 4.75 -14.34 13.83
N GLY A 105 4.03 -13.28 14.12
CA GLY A 105 3.53 -13.01 15.45
C GLY A 105 2.62 -11.79 15.49
N TYR A 106 2.16 -11.48 16.70
CA TYR A 106 1.43 -10.23 16.95
C TYR A 106 1.85 -9.60 18.29
N PHE A 107 1.71 -8.29 18.36
CA PHE A 107 1.85 -7.53 19.60
C PHE A 107 0.50 -7.46 20.30
N PRO A 108 0.44 -7.18 21.63
CA PRO A 108 -0.81 -6.95 22.32
C PRO A 108 -1.66 -5.89 21.62
N ASP A 109 -2.92 -6.26 21.36
CA ASP A 109 -3.91 -5.47 20.68
C ASP A 109 -5.32 -5.93 21.05
N THR A 110 -6.34 -5.09 20.78
CA THR A 110 -7.74 -5.44 20.99
C THR A 110 -8.51 -5.63 19.69
N SER A 111 -7.96 -5.19 18.56
CA SER A 111 -8.54 -5.37 17.23
C SER A 111 -8.38 -6.82 16.74
N THR A 112 -9.35 -7.30 15.97
CA THR A 112 -9.45 -8.72 15.55
C THR A 112 -9.75 -8.88 14.06
N THR A 113 -9.46 -7.86 13.25
CA THR A 113 -9.85 -7.84 11.83
C THR A 113 -8.90 -8.63 10.93
N ASN A 114 -7.63 -8.76 11.30
CA ASN A 114 -6.65 -9.53 10.55
C ASN A 114 -6.79 -11.05 10.82
N THR A 115 -7.16 -11.79 9.80
CA THR A 115 -7.38 -13.24 9.89
C THR A 115 -6.17 -14.08 9.46
N ASN A 116 -5.08 -13.44 9.04
CA ASN A 116 -3.86 -14.12 8.65
C ASN A 116 -3.37 -15.04 9.77
N ASN A 117 -2.75 -16.13 9.37
CA ASN A 117 -2.27 -17.15 10.29
C ASN A 117 -3.37 -17.86 11.12
N GLY A 118 -4.66 -17.55 10.86
CA GLY A 118 -5.80 -18.06 11.61
C GLY A 118 -5.96 -17.43 13.01
N TRP A 119 -5.34 -16.25 13.26
CA TRP A 119 -5.29 -15.70 14.62
C TRP A 119 -6.44 -14.76 14.96
N HIS A 120 -7.11 -14.13 13.98
CA HIS A 120 -8.15 -13.13 14.27
C HIS A 120 -7.68 -12.09 15.27
N HIS A 121 -6.52 -11.50 15.01
CA HIS A 121 -5.83 -10.56 15.87
C HIS A 121 -5.06 -9.57 15.02
N ASP A 122 -5.14 -8.30 15.29
CA ASP A 122 -4.35 -7.28 14.62
C ASP A 122 -3.00 -7.06 15.33
N ALA A 123 -2.26 -6.05 14.95
CA ALA A 123 -0.87 -5.86 15.30
C ALA A 123 0.02 -7.07 14.92
N GLN A 124 -0.37 -7.79 13.87
CA GLN A 124 0.45 -8.87 13.32
C GLN A 124 1.70 -8.31 12.64
N PHE A 125 2.74 -9.11 12.70
CA PHE A 125 4.02 -8.83 12.03
C PHE A 125 4.62 -10.07 11.39
N VAL A 126 5.48 -9.85 10.40
CA VAL A 126 6.41 -10.82 9.86
C VAL A 126 7.84 -10.30 9.98
N ILE A 127 8.78 -11.15 10.41
CA ILE A 127 10.21 -10.90 10.38
C ILE A 127 10.88 -12.06 9.63
N ARG A 128 11.65 -11.75 8.57
CA ARG A 128 12.38 -12.73 7.77
C ARG A 128 13.89 -12.50 7.88
N LEU A 129 14.59 -13.57 8.20
CA LEU A 129 16.03 -13.56 8.52
C LEU A 129 16.74 -14.51 7.56
N PRO A 130 17.31 -14.04 6.43
CA PRO A 130 17.95 -14.89 5.45
C PRO A 130 19.28 -15.44 5.97
N ASP A 131 19.59 -16.71 5.66
CA ASP A 131 20.84 -17.35 6.06
C ASP A 131 22.08 -16.59 5.57
N ARG A 132 22.01 -16.00 4.39
CA ARG A 132 23.06 -15.14 3.80
C ARG A 132 22.75 -13.67 4.06
N TRP A 133 22.85 -13.25 5.33
CA TRP A 133 22.56 -11.88 5.73
C TRP A 133 23.68 -10.90 5.36
N ASN A 134 23.31 -9.79 4.70
CA ASN A 134 24.23 -8.73 4.27
C ASN A 134 24.58 -7.70 5.38
N GLY A 135 24.00 -7.82 6.56
CA GLY A 135 24.20 -6.90 7.67
C GLY A 135 23.12 -5.80 7.76
N GLY A 136 22.17 -5.73 6.84
CA GLY A 136 21.10 -4.71 6.81
C GLY A 136 19.75 -5.22 7.25
N LEU A 137 18.89 -4.31 7.71
CA LEU A 137 17.49 -4.54 8.01
C LEU A 137 16.64 -3.58 7.17
N VAL A 138 15.60 -4.09 6.52
CA VAL A 138 14.55 -3.29 5.86
C VAL A 138 13.26 -3.46 6.65
N VAL A 139 12.64 -2.34 7.01
CA VAL A 139 11.30 -2.31 7.62
C VAL A 139 10.34 -1.68 6.63
N ALA A 140 9.24 -2.36 6.34
CA ALA A 140 8.28 -1.89 5.36
C ALA A 140 6.95 -1.46 5.99
N GLY A 141 6.48 -0.28 5.60
CA GLY A 141 5.11 0.16 5.83
C GLY A 141 4.18 -0.47 4.79
N THR A 142 3.09 -1.11 5.22
CA THR A 142 2.11 -1.71 4.31
C THR A 142 1.15 -0.68 3.71
N PRO A 143 0.71 -0.86 2.44
CA PRO A 143 -0.18 0.08 1.78
C PRO A 143 -1.62 -0.01 2.32
N GLY A 144 -2.38 1.05 2.12
CA GLY A 144 -3.79 1.11 2.49
C GLY A 144 -4.02 0.71 3.94
N ASN A 145 -5.00 -0.12 4.13
CA ASN A 145 -5.41 -0.78 5.37
C ASN A 145 -5.16 -2.30 5.30
N ARG A 146 -4.07 -2.70 4.61
CA ARG A 146 -3.73 -4.10 4.31
C ARG A 146 -2.87 -4.72 5.40
N GLU A 147 -2.82 -6.04 5.33
CA GLU A 147 -2.14 -6.96 6.22
C GLU A 147 -0.62 -6.96 6.01
N GLN A 148 0.13 -7.64 6.87
CA GLN A 148 1.60 -7.61 6.95
C GLN A 148 2.33 -8.16 5.71
N TYR A 149 1.68 -8.98 4.88
CA TYR A 149 2.32 -9.54 3.68
C TYR A 149 2.08 -8.70 2.41
N ALA A 150 1.36 -7.60 2.50
CA ALA A 150 0.97 -6.79 1.34
C ALA A 150 2.14 -6.29 0.48
N ASN A 151 3.32 -6.10 1.08
CA ASN A 151 4.52 -5.68 0.36
C ASN A 151 5.41 -6.84 -0.12
N ASP A 152 5.00 -8.09 0.07
CA ASP A 152 5.89 -9.23 -0.15
C ASP A 152 6.43 -9.26 -1.58
N ARG A 153 5.54 -9.25 -2.57
CA ARG A 153 5.92 -9.34 -3.98
C ARG A 153 6.60 -8.08 -4.51
N ALA A 154 6.18 -6.89 -4.04
CA ALA A 154 6.72 -5.62 -4.52
C ALA A 154 8.09 -5.30 -3.91
N ILE A 155 8.27 -5.60 -2.63
CA ILE A 155 9.41 -5.11 -1.83
C ILE A 155 10.19 -6.26 -1.19
N ALA A 156 9.53 -7.13 -0.39
CA ALA A 156 10.22 -8.12 0.42
C ALA A 156 11.04 -9.10 -0.40
N ASP A 157 10.50 -9.66 -1.47
CA ASP A 157 11.19 -10.60 -2.34
C ASP A 157 12.52 -10.06 -2.83
N TRP A 158 12.52 -8.81 -3.28
CA TRP A 158 13.73 -8.18 -3.83
C TRP A 158 14.76 -7.86 -2.76
N VAL A 159 14.36 -7.31 -1.60
CA VAL A 159 15.32 -6.97 -0.54
C VAL A 159 15.88 -8.23 0.13
N LEU A 160 15.09 -9.28 0.28
CA LEU A 160 15.52 -10.58 0.77
C LEU A 160 16.55 -11.22 -0.16
N SER A 161 16.34 -11.18 -1.48
CA SER A 161 17.29 -11.72 -2.48
C SER A 161 18.64 -10.99 -2.45
N ARG A 162 18.69 -9.76 -1.92
CA ARG A 162 19.90 -8.98 -1.69
C ARG A 162 20.52 -9.24 -0.31
N GLY A 163 19.96 -10.16 0.47
CA GLY A 163 20.44 -10.55 1.78
C GLY A 163 20.03 -9.66 2.94
N TYR A 164 19.08 -8.74 2.75
CA TYR A 164 18.54 -7.98 3.88
C TYR A 164 17.64 -8.84 4.76
N ALA A 165 17.71 -8.67 6.07
CA ALA A 165 16.61 -9.02 6.95
C ALA A 165 15.42 -8.08 6.64
N TYR A 166 14.20 -8.60 6.75
CA TYR A 166 12.98 -7.86 6.41
C TYR A 166 11.98 -7.93 7.55
N ALA A 167 11.21 -6.85 7.76
CA ALA A 167 10.11 -6.83 8.72
C ALA A 167 8.96 -5.96 8.18
N ALA A 168 7.72 -6.42 8.38
CA ALA A 168 6.50 -5.68 8.06
C ALA A 168 5.41 -5.97 9.09
N THR A 169 4.41 -5.07 9.21
CA THR A 169 3.27 -5.18 10.11
C THR A 169 2.00 -4.73 9.43
N ASP A 170 0.86 -5.26 9.87
CA ASP A 170 -0.47 -4.81 9.51
C ASP A 170 -0.87 -3.45 10.14
N LYS A 171 0.01 -2.88 10.96
CA LYS A 171 -0.14 -1.56 11.57
C LYS A 171 -1.13 -1.46 12.75
N GLY A 172 -1.68 -2.58 13.23
CA GLY A 172 -2.58 -2.62 14.39
C GLY A 172 -4.05 -2.68 14.04
N ASN A 173 -4.42 -2.34 12.80
CA ASN A 173 -5.79 -2.41 12.33
C ASN A 173 -5.83 -2.60 10.81
N THR A 174 -6.80 -3.36 10.32
CA THR A 174 -6.92 -3.73 8.90
C THR A 174 -8.35 -3.66 8.39
N GLY A 175 -8.52 -3.83 7.08
CA GLY A 175 -9.83 -3.91 6.44
C GLY A 175 -10.55 -2.56 6.34
N LEU A 176 -11.76 -2.59 5.80
CA LEU A 176 -12.53 -1.38 5.50
C LEU A 176 -13.04 -0.65 6.76
N ALA A 177 -13.13 -1.36 7.87
CA ALA A 177 -13.62 -0.84 9.14
C ALA A 177 -12.50 -0.48 10.13
N PHE A 178 -11.26 -0.34 9.67
CA PHE A 178 -10.08 -0.03 10.49
C PHE A 178 -10.30 1.22 11.38
N HIS A 179 -11.06 2.19 10.90
CA HIS A 179 -11.42 3.42 11.60
C HIS A 179 -12.18 3.18 12.93
N ARG A 180 -12.72 1.97 13.15
CA ARG A 180 -13.44 1.63 14.40
C ARG A 180 -12.51 1.24 15.54
N ASP A 181 -11.24 1.08 15.27
CA ASP A 181 -10.27 0.67 16.26
C ASP A 181 -9.87 1.84 17.19
N GLY A 182 -9.87 3.06 16.68
CA GLY A 182 -9.56 4.26 17.44
C GLY A 182 -10.63 4.61 18.51
N ARG A 183 -10.20 5.25 19.61
CA ARG A 183 -11.10 5.82 20.62
C ARG A 183 -11.62 7.18 20.22
N GLU A 184 -10.81 7.95 19.51
CA GLU A 184 -11.12 9.28 18.99
C GLU A 184 -10.67 9.39 17.53
N PRO A 185 -11.28 10.31 16.74
CA PRO A 185 -10.86 10.55 15.37
C PRO A 185 -9.35 10.78 15.24
N GLY A 186 -8.74 10.09 14.29
CA GLY A 186 -7.31 10.10 13.99
C GLY A 186 -6.48 9.07 14.77
N ASP A 187 -7.06 8.34 15.73
CA ASP A 187 -6.32 7.39 16.56
C ASP A 187 -5.90 6.14 15.79
N ALA A 188 -6.76 5.60 14.90
CA ALA A 188 -6.46 4.39 14.16
C ALA A 188 -5.26 4.60 13.20
N ILE A 189 -5.17 5.75 12.54
CA ILE A 189 -3.98 6.07 11.71
C ILE A 189 -2.78 6.44 12.59
N ALA A 190 -2.97 7.08 13.75
CA ALA A 190 -1.88 7.37 14.67
C ALA A 190 -1.24 6.06 15.19
N GLU A 191 -2.04 5.04 15.42
CA GLU A 191 -1.56 3.71 15.79
C GLU A 191 -0.64 3.11 14.73
N TRP A 192 -0.91 3.28 13.43
CA TRP A 192 0.00 2.81 12.37
C TRP A 192 1.43 3.28 12.57
N ASN A 193 1.59 4.54 12.99
CA ASN A 193 2.90 5.13 13.27
C ASN A 193 3.59 4.44 14.45
N ASP A 194 2.84 4.19 15.52
CA ASP A 194 3.35 3.57 16.74
C ASP A 194 3.70 2.09 16.50
N ARG A 195 2.88 1.36 15.74
CA ARG A 195 3.11 -0.05 15.41
C ARG A 195 4.35 -0.24 14.54
N LEU A 196 4.57 0.62 13.54
CA LEU A 196 5.81 0.54 12.76
C LEU A 196 7.04 0.88 13.60
N THR A 197 6.91 1.84 14.52
CA THR A 197 7.97 2.17 15.49
C THR A 197 8.27 0.99 16.42
N GLN A 198 7.21 0.34 16.95
CA GLN A 198 7.30 -0.85 17.80
C GLN A 198 7.99 -2.00 17.06
N LEU A 199 7.52 -2.32 15.84
CA LEU A 199 8.12 -3.36 15.02
C LEU A 199 9.58 -3.07 14.74
N THR A 200 9.95 -1.84 14.38
CA THR A 200 11.35 -1.49 14.06
C THR A 200 12.27 -1.76 15.24
N ARG A 201 11.89 -1.37 16.45
CA ARG A 201 12.66 -1.64 17.67
C ARG A 201 12.78 -3.13 17.94
N ALA A 202 11.67 -3.85 17.82
CA ALA A 202 11.63 -5.29 18.03
C ALA A 202 12.48 -6.03 16.99
N ALA A 203 12.33 -5.71 15.71
CA ALA A 203 13.07 -6.34 14.61
C ALA A 203 14.59 -6.09 14.72
N ARG A 204 15.04 -4.88 15.06
CA ARG A 204 16.47 -4.60 15.31
C ARG A 204 17.05 -5.49 16.41
N THR A 205 16.30 -5.67 17.50
CA THR A 205 16.71 -6.55 18.60
C THR A 205 16.71 -8.02 18.19
N THR A 206 15.69 -8.45 17.44
CA THR A 206 15.55 -9.81 16.92
C THR A 206 16.71 -10.16 15.98
N VAL A 207 17.02 -9.28 15.04
CA VAL A 207 18.18 -9.38 14.13
C VAL A 207 19.49 -9.49 14.92
N ALA A 208 19.67 -8.61 15.91
CA ALA A 208 20.90 -8.62 16.74
C ALA A 208 21.06 -9.93 17.51
N ARG A 209 19.98 -10.50 18.02
CA ARG A 209 20.00 -11.80 18.74
C ARG A 209 20.28 -12.96 17.80
N HIS A 210 19.65 -12.95 16.61
CA HIS A 210 19.76 -14.04 15.64
C HIS A 210 21.17 -14.13 15.03
N TYR A 211 21.72 -12.98 14.59
CA TYR A 211 23.05 -12.93 13.94
C TYR A 211 24.19 -12.57 14.89
N HIS A 212 23.93 -12.47 16.20
CA HIS A 212 24.90 -12.09 17.24
C HIS A 212 25.60 -10.75 17.00
N ARG A 213 24.98 -9.88 16.21
CA ARG A 213 25.43 -8.50 15.95
C ARG A 213 24.25 -7.63 15.52
N PRO A 214 24.24 -6.34 15.87
CA PRO A 214 23.16 -5.44 15.42
C PRO A 214 23.22 -5.22 13.91
N PRO A 215 22.12 -4.83 13.29
CA PRO A 215 22.14 -4.40 11.89
C PRO A 215 23.06 -3.19 11.73
N SER A 216 23.92 -3.23 10.71
CA SER A 216 24.84 -2.12 10.35
C SER A 216 24.09 -0.95 9.73
N ARG A 217 22.91 -1.21 9.15
CA ARG A 217 21.97 -0.20 8.64
C ARG A 217 20.54 -0.68 8.81
N THR A 218 19.64 0.26 9.04
CA THR A 218 18.19 0.02 9.06
C THR A 218 17.54 1.00 8.09
N LEU A 219 16.86 0.48 7.07
CA LEU A 219 16.18 1.26 6.05
C LEU A 219 14.67 1.08 6.20
N VAL A 220 13.92 2.14 5.90
CA VAL A 220 12.45 2.10 5.90
C VAL A 220 11.92 2.36 4.49
N THR A 221 10.92 1.60 4.07
CA THR A 221 10.31 1.77 2.75
C THR A 221 8.82 1.40 2.78
N GLY A 222 8.08 1.78 1.74
CA GLY A 222 6.65 1.45 1.62
C GLY A 222 5.98 2.27 0.54
N MET A 223 4.81 1.82 0.10
CA MET A 223 3.98 2.51 -0.88
C MET A 223 2.69 3.04 -0.26
N SER A 224 2.11 4.09 -0.82
CA SER A 224 0.83 4.66 -0.39
C SER A 224 0.85 5.02 1.11
N ASN A 225 -0.05 4.51 1.94
CA ASN A 225 0.05 4.70 3.39
C ASN A 225 1.36 4.15 3.99
N GLY A 226 1.96 3.13 3.36
CA GLY A 226 3.31 2.70 3.72
C GLY A 226 4.38 3.76 3.45
N GLY A 227 4.24 4.50 2.34
CA GLY A 227 5.08 5.66 2.03
C GLY A 227 4.87 6.83 3.01
N TYR A 228 3.62 7.09 3.42
CA TYR A 228 3.32 8.00 4.52
C TYR A 228 4.08 7.61 5.79
N LEU A 229 4.06 6.32 6.15
CA LEU A 229 4.79 5.83 7.31
C LEU A 229 6.29 6.06 7.19
N VAL A 230 6.88 5.91 6.01
CA VAL A 230 8.29 6.26 5.76
C VAL A 230 8.56 7.73 6.08
N ARG A 231 7.73 8.64 5.53
CA ARG A 231 7.83 10.09 5.80
C ARG A 231 7.72 10.36 7.29
N TRP A 232 6.69 9.83 7.95
CA TRP A 232 6.43 10.06 9.37
C TRP A 232 7.55 9.53 10.27
N GLN A 233 8.06 8.32 10.00
CA GLN A 233 9.15 7.72 10.77
C GLN A 233 10.44 8.54 10.67
N LEU A 234 10.77 9.03 9.47
CA LEU A 234 11.97 9.86 9.28
C LEU A 234 11.83 11.27 9.85
N GLU A 235 10.60 11.75 10.06
CA GLU A 235 10.33 13.01 10.77
C GLU A 235 10.38 12.85 12.29
N ASN A 236 9.82 11.76 12.83
CA ASN A 236 9.58 11.61 14.26
C ASN A 236 10.58 10.67 14.98
N HIS A 237 11.10 9.66 14.28
CA HIS A 237 12.03 8.67 14.83
C HIS A 237 13.28 8.46 13.97
N PRO A 238 13.95 9.54 13.50
CA PRO A 238 15.11 9.41 12.59
C PRO A 238 16.27 8.60 13.19
N GLY A 239 16.36 8.50 14.51
CA GLY A 239 17.37 7.68 15.21
C GLY A 239 17.22 6.17 15.03
N LEU A 240 16.08 5.69 14.56
CA LEU A 240 15.84 4.27 14.29
C LEU A 240 16.34 3.85 12.89
N TYR A 241 16.54 4.80 11.98
CA TYR A 241 16.80 4.54 10.57
C TYR A 241 18.03 5.29 10.07
N ASP A 242 18.62 4.77 9.00
CA ASP A 242 19.70 5.43 8.26
C ASP A 242 19.17 6.19 7.04
N GLY A 243 18.02 5.78 6.50
CA GLY A 243 17.34 6.44 5.40
C GLY A 243 16.09 5.69 4.98
N GLY A 244 15.38 6.22 3.97
CA GLY A 244 14.17 5.59 3.46
C GLY A 244 13.89 5.85 1.98
N VAL A 245 13.03 4.99 1.41
CA VAL A 245 12.43 5.16 0.09
C VAL A 245 10.92 5.20 0.26
N ASP A 246 10.32 6.31 -0.08
CA ASP A 246 8.91 6.58 -0.08
C ASP A 246 8.36 6.42 -1.51
N TRP A 247 7.42 5.53 -1.69
CA TRP A 247 6.73 5.31 -2.95
C TRP A 247 5.30 5.80 -2.81
N GLU A 248 5.02 7.00 -3.39
CA GLU A 248 3.69 7.64 -3.43
C GLU A 248 3.01 7.74 -2.06
N GLY A 249 3.78 8.13 -1.03
CA GLY A 249 3.25 8.20 0.32
C GLY A 249 2.13 9.22 0.45
N THR A 250 1.05 8.84 1.12
CA THR A 250 -0.10 9.70 1.39
C THR A 250 0.29 10.95 2.18
N LEU A 251 -0.17 12.11 1.75
CA LEU A 251 0.04 13.37 2.47
C LEU A 251 -1.12 13.67 3.43
N TRP A 252 -0.88 13.50 4.71
CA TRP A 252 -1.76 14.00 5.76
C TRP A 252 -1.31 15.39 6.21
N ARG A 253 -2.19 16.39 6.05
CA ARG A 253 -1.88 17.79 6.36
C ARG A 253 -3.13 18.55 6.81
N SER A 254 -3.10 19.06 8.05
CA SER A 254 -4.30 19.69 8.66
C SER A 254 -4.79 20.95 7.95
N GLY A 255 -3.92 21.67 7.24
CA GLY A 255 -4.28 22.86 6.44
C GLY A 255 -4.55 22.53 4.97
N GLY A 256 -4.54 21.25 4.58
CA GLY A 256 -4.64 20.83 3.18
C GLY A 256 -3.43 21.26 2.31
N PRO A 257 -3.33 20.78 1.06
CA PRO A 257 -4.21 19.75 0.53
C PRO A 257 -4.00 18.38 1.20
N THR A 258 -4.99 17.54 1.10
CA THR A 258 -5.00 16.13 1.49
C THR A 258 -5.95 15.39 0.53
N LEU A 259 -5.93 14.07 0.53
CA LEU A 259 -6.87 13.29 -0.30
C LEU A 259 -8.35 13.68 -0.05
N LEU A 260 -8.72 14.10 1.16
CA LEU A 260 -10.07 14.56 1.49
C LEU A 260 -10.46 15.92 0.85
N ASN A 261 -9.53 16.63 0.21
CA ASN A 261 -9.81 17.78 -0.65
C ASN A 261 -10.05 17.35 -2.09
N PHE A 262 -9.33 16.32 -2.56
CA PHE A 262 -9.36 15.87 -3.95
C PHE A 262 -10.51 14.92 -4.23
N LEU A 263 -10.67 13.86 -3.41
CA LEU A 263 -11.62 12.78 -3.69
C LEU A 263 -13.07 13.23 -3.81
N PRO A 264 -13.60 14.15 -2.98
CA PRO A 264 -14.95 14.67 -3.15
C PRO A 264 -15.15 15.40 -4.49
N GLN A 265 -14.12 16.08 -5.00
CA GLN A 265 -14.19 16.73 -6.30
C GLN A 265 -14.27 15.71 -7.44
N ALA A 266 -13.48 14.64 -7.35
CA ALA A 266 -13.55 13.55 -8.31
C ALA A 266 -14.94 12.88 -8.31
N LEU A 267 -15.49 12.61 -7.13
CA LEU A 267 -16.83 12.03 -6.97
C LEU A 267 -17.94 12.93 -7.50
N ARG A 268 -17.79 14.24 -7.36
CA ARG A 268 -18.76 15.23 -7.85
C ARG A 268 -18.75 15.38 -9.36
N HIS A 269 -17.56 15.46 -9.95
CA HIS A 269 -17.43 15.87 -11.35
C HIS A 269 -17.37 14.71 -12.33
N TYR A 270 -16.82 13.56 -11.93
CA TYR A 270 -16.72 12.43 -12.85
C TYR A 270 -18.08 11.90 -13.34
N PRO A 271 -19.14 11.74 -12.53
CA PRO A 271 -20.45 11.31 -13.02
C PRO A 271 -21.04 12.26 -14.07
N VAL A 272 -20.84 13.57 -13.92
CA VAL A 272 -21.28 14.58 -14.91
C VAL A 272 -20.52 14.40 -16.22
N LEU A 273 -19.22 14.19 -16.15
CA LEU A 273 -18.38 13.91 -17.33
C LEU A 273 -18.84 12.61 -18.01
N ALA A 274 -19.05 11.55 -17.25
CA ALA A 274 -19.43 10.23 -17.77
C ALA A 274 -20.82 10.23 -18.41
N ALA A 275 -21.75 11.06 -17.92
CA ALA A 275 -23.06 11.24 -18.51
C ALA A 275 -23.03 11.96 -19.88
N GLY A 276 -21.95 12.70 -20.17
CA GLY A 276 -21.83 13.49 -21.39
C GLY A 276 -22.68 14.75 -21.36
N GLY A 277 -22.95 15.33 -22.55
CA GLY A 277 -23.76 16.55 -22.69
C GLY A 277 -22.98 17.86 -22.52
N GLU A 278 -23.72 18.96 -22.34
CA GLU A 278 -23.14 20.33 -22.34
C GLU A 278 -22.15 20.57 -21.21
N ASP A 279 -22.38 19.96 -20.04
CA ASP A 279 -21.56 20.14 -18.84
C ASP A 279 -20.30 19.28 -18.79
N ALA A 280 -20.18 18.28 -19.67
CA ALA A 280 -19.07 17.31 -19.65
C ALA A 280 -17.71 18.01 -19.78
N GLY A 281 -17.59 19.03 -20.63
CA GLY A 281 -16.35 19.81 -20.79
C GLY A 281 -15.99 20.61 -19.55
N ALA A 282 -16.96 21.15 -18.84
CA ALA A 282 -16.75 21.86 -17.58
C ALA A 282 -16.34 20.87 -16.47
N ALA A 283 -16.98 19.72 -16.39
CA ALA A 283 -16.64 18.66 -15.44
C ALA A 283 -15.20 18.15 -15.65
N ARG A 284 -14.76 17.92 -16.89
CA ARG A 284 -13.37 17.55 -17.20
C ARG A 284 -12.37 18.58 -16.68
N ARG A 285 -12.61 19.88 -16.98
CA ARG A 285 -11.74 20.95 -16.47
C ARG A 285 -11.71 21.01 -14.94
N ALA A 286 -12.84 20.76 -14.29
CA ALA A 286 -12.92 20.71 -12.83
C ALA A 286 -12.09 19.55 -12.26
N MET A 287 -12.11 18.37 -12.89
CA MET A 287 -11.26 17.22 -12.52
C MET A 287 -9.76 17.58 -12.58
N HIS A 288 -9.31 18.19 -13.69
CA HIS A 288 -7.91 18.62 -13.80
C HIS A 288 -7.57 19.72 -12.79
N THR A 289 -8.47 20.68 -12.56
CA THR A 289 -8.28 21.73 -11.53
C THR A 289 -8.18 21.15 -10.14
N ALA A 290 -8.92 20.08 -9.83
CA ALA A 290 -8.85 19.37 -8.56
C ALA A 290 -7.53 18.59 -8.38
N GLY A 291 -6.82 18.29 -9.47
CA GLY A 291 -5.52 17.64 -9.42
C GLY A 291 -5.34 16.42 -10.33
N CYS A 292 -6.39 15.93 -11.00
CA CYS A 292 -6.24 14.83 -11.96
C CYS A 292 -5.23 15.23 -13.05
N PRO A 293 -4.17 14.43 -13.26
CA PRO A 293 -3.15 14.75 -14.25
C PRO A 293 -3.72 14.77 -15.69
N GLU A 294 -3.17 15.62 -16.52
CA GLU A 294 -3.44 15.56 -17.96
C GLU A 294 -3.04 14.19 -18.52
N GLY A 295 -3.86 13.67 -19.43
CA GLY A 295 -3.65 12.34 -20.04
C GLY A 295 -4.01 11.15 -19.14
N SER A 296 -4.55 11.37 -17.94
CA SER A 296 -4.98 10.31 -17.03
C SER A 296 -6.44 9.87 -17.18
N ASP A 297 -7.18 10.45 -18.11
CA ASP A 297 -8.64 10.24 -18.29
C ASP A 297 -9.03 8.75 -18.43
N PHE A 298 -8.18 7.94 -19.03
CA PHE A 298 -8.44 6.51 -19.21
C PHE A 298 -8.48 5.72 -17.89
N LEU A 299 -7.90 6.27 -16.81
CA LEU A 299 -7.90 5.67 -15.47
C LEU A 299 -9.18 6.02 -14.67
N TRP A 300 -9.87 7.11 -15.01
CA TRP A 300 -10.96 7.65 -14.20
C TRP A 300 -12.15 6.70 -14.04
N PRO A 301 -12.61 5.96 -15.09
CA PRO A 301 -13.70 5.00 -14.94
C PRO A 301 -13.43 3.93 -13.89
N TYR A 302 -12.19 3.41 -13.90
CA TYR A 302 -11.78 2.38 -12.95
C TYR A 302 -11.69 2.94 -11.52
N HIS A 303 -11.07 4.10 -11.34
CA HIS A 303 -10.92 4.72 -10.01
C HIS A 303 -12.26 5.16 -9.42
N HIS A 304 -13.18 5.67 -10.22
CA HIS A 304 -14.53 5.98 -9.77
C HIS A 304 -15.27 4.73 -9.28
N LYS A 305 -15.14 3.62 -10.01
CA LYS A 305 -15.82 2.36 -9.66
C LYS A 305 -15.22 1.67 -8.43
N VAL A 306 -13.90 1.80 -8.20
CA VAL A 306 -13.16 0.92 -7.26
C VAL A 306 -12.59 1.70 -6.08
N TYR A 307 -12.01 2.88 -6.31
CA TYR A 307 -11.17 3.52 -5.30
C TYR A 307 -11.73 4.79 -4.69
N TRP A 308 -12.21 5.74 -5.49
CA TRP A 308 -12.47 7.10 -4.99
C TRP A 308 -13.49 7.15 -3.87
N ASP A 309 -14.68 6.53 -4.06
CA ASP A 309 -15.73 6.51 -3.04
C ASP A 309 -15.26 5.78 -1.78
N LEU A 310 -14.73 4.57 -1.94
CA LEU A 310 -14.26 3.77 -0.82
C LEU A 310 -13.18 4.49 -0.02
N THR A 311 -12.17 5.03 -0.70
CA THR A 311 -11.05 5.73 -0.06
C THR A 311 -11.52 6.99 0.67
N GLN A 312 -12.38 7.80 0.02
CA GLN A 312 -12.94 8.98 0.65
C GLN A 312 -13.64 8.63 1.97
N ARG A 313 -14.47 7.61 1.96
CA ARG A 313 -15.34 7.29 3.08
C ARG A 313 -14.61 6.66 4.26
N ILE A 314 -13.70 5.71 4.03
CA ILE A 314 -12.96 5.09 5.14
C ILE A 314 -12.07 6.10 5.87
N TYR A 315 -11.49 7.08 5.16
CA TYR A 315 -10.67 8.11 5.81
C TYR A 315 -11.52 9.26 6.36
N ARG A 316 -12.68 9.53 5.76
CA ARG A 316 -13.64 10.46 6.36
C ARG A 316 -14.17 9.89 7.66
N GLU A 317 -14.55 8.61 7.73
CA GLU A 317 -14.98 7.96 8.97
C GLU A 317 -13.90 8.02 10.06
N GLU A 318 -12.64 7.83 9.69
CA GLU A 318 -11.53 7.91 10.64
C GLU A 318 -11.34 9.33 11.20
N LEU A 319 -11.48 10.35 10.37
CA LEU A 319 -11.12 11.72 10.74
C LEU A 319 -12.31 12.59 11.08
N ASP A 320 -13.49 12.28 10.57
CA ASP A 320 -14.74 13.03 10.71
C ASP A 320 -15.97 12.11 10.75
N PRO A 321 -16.07 11.20 11.72
CA PRO A 321 -17.19 10.26 11.80
C PRO A 321 -18.56 10.94 12.03
N GLY A 322 -18.56 12.22 12.36
CA GLY A 322 -19.79 13.02 12.51
C GLY A 322 -20.30 13.64 11.22
N PHE A 323 -19.63 13.43 10.08
CA PHE A 323 -20.14 13.86 8.79
C PHE A 323 -21.09 12.81 8.24
N ASP A 324 -22.31 13.24 7.97
CA ASP A 324 -23.34 12.44 7.34
C ASP A 324 -23.80 13.22 6.10
N GLY A 325 -23.34 12.79 4.93
CA GLY A 325 -23.67 13.46 3.68
C GLY A 325 -25.12 13.23 3.28
N PRO A 326 -25.73 14.09 2.45
CA PRO A 326 -27.12 13.97 2.05
C PRO A 326 -27.43 12.69 1.29
N THR A 327 -26.44 12.04 0.69
CA THR A 327 -26.56 10.74 0.02
C THR A 327 -26.43 9.54 0.95
N GLU A 328 -26.07 9.77 2.20
CA GLU A 328 -25.69 8.74 3.16
C GLU A 328 -26.39 8.85 4.51
N ALA A 329 -27.43 9.67 4.60
CA ALA A 329 -28.13 9.92 5.86
C ALA A 329 -28.39 8.62 6.65
N GLY A 330 -27.80 8.49 7.83
CA GLY A 330 -27.91 7.32 8.68
C GLY A 330 -27.14 6.08 8.21
N THR A 331 -26.26 6.20 7.21
CA THR A 331 -25.46 5.09 6.67
C THR A 331 -23.98 5.47 6.67
N PRO A 332 -23.11 4.78 7.42
CA PRO A 332 -21.69 5.15 7.49
C PRO A 332 -20.96 4.98 6.15
N PHE A 333 -21.39 4.08 5.26
CA PHE A 333 -20.82 3.85 3.93
C PHE A 333 -21.91 3.67 2.88
N CYS A 334 -21.65 4.16 1.66
CA CYS A 334 -22.43 3.76 0.48
C CYS A 334 -22.02 2.34 0.05
N ALA A 335 -22.84 1.69 -0.77
CA ALA A 335 -22.42 0.48 -1.45
C ALA A 335 -21.24 0.78 -2.39
N PRO A 336 -20.27 -0.12 -2.56
CA PRO A 336 -19.17 0.07 -3.50
C PRO A 336 -19.67 0.46 -4.88
N GLY A 337 -19.09 1.51 -5.46
CA GLY A 337 -19.48 2.02 -6.76
C GLY A 337 -20.77 2.86 -6.80
N THR A 338 -21.36 3.23 -5.66
CA THR A 338 -22.47 4.19 -5.61
C THR A 338 -21.96 5.58 -5.99
N PRO A 339 -22.49 6.19 -7.07
CA PRO A 339 -22.09 7.53 -7.49
C PRO A 339 -22.40 8.59 -6.44
N ALA A 340 -21.56 9.62 -6.39
CA ALA A 340 -21.73 10.82 -5.57
C ALA A 340 -21.74 10.62 -4.03
N CYS A 341 -21.36 9.45 -3.57
CA CYS A 341 -21.11 9.26 -2.13
C CYS A 341 -20.00 10.20 -1.66
N ASP A 342 -20.25 10.95 -0.58
CA ASP A 342 -19.37 12.02 -0.06
C ASP A 342 -18.98 13.10 -1.10
N ALA A 343 -19.66 13.22 -2.21
CA ALA A 343 -19.37 14.22 -3.24
C ALA A 343 -19.52 15.66 -2.74
N ASP A 344 -20.28 15.87 -1.70
CA ASP A 344 -20.56 17.16 -1.04
C ASP A 344 -19.61 17.45 0.15
N TYR A 345 -18.73 16.51 0.49
CA TYR A 345 -17.76 16.72 1.56
C TYR A 345 -16.79 17.86 1.22
N ASP A 346 -16.64 18.81 2.13
CA ASP A 346 -15.67 19.90 2.02
C ASP A 346 -14.79 19.91 3.27
N TYR A 347 -13.61 19.30 3.18
CA TYR A 347 -12.64 19.25 4.26
C TYR A 347 -12.30 20.64 4.83
N THR A 348 -12.23 21.67 3.99
CA THR A 348 -11.82 23.02 4.39
C THR A 348 -12.85 23.65 5.34
N ALA A 349 -14.12 23.35 5.11
CA ALA A 349 -15.24 23.86 5.91
C ALA A 349 -15.53 23.04 7.18
N ARG A 350 -14.81 21.94 7.40
CA ARG A 350 -15.09 21.06 8.55
C ARG A 350 -14.74 21.73 9.89
N PRO A 351 -15.38 21.27 10.99
CA PRO A 351 -15.12 21.78 12.34
C PRO A 351 -13.65 21.64 12.77
N ARG A 352 -13.21 22.51 13.69
CA ARG A 352 -11.84 22.46 14.24
C ARG A 352 -11.44 21.08 14.80
N ALA A 353 -12.41 20.29 15.26
CA ALA A 353 -12.19 18.94 15.76
C ALA A 353 -11.58 18.02 14.68
N VAL A 354 -12.07 18.08 13.44
CA VAL A 354 -11.56 17.31 12.29
C VAL A 354 -10.11 17.72 11.97
N HIS A 355 -9.85 19.02 11.93
CA HIS A 355 -8.47 19.51 11.72
C HIS A 355 -7.55 19.14 12.91
N LYS A 356 -8.09 18.99 14.13
CA LYS A 356 -7.34 18.47 15.29
C LYS A 356 -7.02 16.99 15.12
N ALA A 357 -7.97 16.17 14.67
CA ALA A 357 -7.74 14.75 14.36
C ALA A 357 -6.63 14.60 13.32
N MET A 358 -6.72 15.34 12.19
CA MET A 358 -5.69 15.36 11.16
C MET A 358 -4.30 15.75 11.70
N ARG A 359 -4.21 16.65 12.67
CA ARG A 359 -2.90 17.05 13.26
C ARG A 359 -2.20 15.93 14.01
N LYS A 360 -2.91 14.90 14.53
CA LYS A 360 -2.29 13.73 15.17
C LYS A 360 -1.35 12.98 14.23
N ILE A 361 -1.70 13.00 12.94
CA ILE A 361 -1.04 12.20 11.89
C ILE A 361 -0.31 13.05 10.84
N ALA A 362 -0.36 14.38 10.99
CA ALA A 362 0.12 15.30 9.96
C ALA A 362 1.64 15.25 9.80
N LEU A 363 2.07 15.32 8.55
CA LEU A 363 3.46 15.48 8.16
C LEU A 363 3.91 16.95 8.23
N THR A 364 5.19 17.15 8.47
CA THR A 364 5.82 18.46 8.68
C THR A 364 6.95 18.79 7.69
N GLY A 365 7.45 17.80 6.97
CA GLY A 365 8.64 17.91 6.11
C GLY A 365 9.98 17.94 6.88
N ARG A 366 9.97 17.76 8.20
CA ARG A 366 11.17 17.84 9.05
C ARG A 366 11.94 16.53 9.13
N ILE A 367 12.20 15.92 7.99
CA ILE A 367 12.96 14.67 7.93
C ILE A 367 14.35 14.83 8.57
N GLY A 368 14.78 13.80 9.30
CA GLY A 368 16.10 13.77 9.96
C GLY A 368 17.13 12.85 9.29
N LYS A 369 16.75 12.14 8.23
CA LYS A 369 17.60 11.20 7.48
C LYS A 369 17.35 11.31 5.98
N PRO A 370 18.26 10.79 5.12
CA PRO A 370 18.06 10.75 3.68
C PRO A 370 16.74 10.06 3.29
N LEU A 371 15.98 10.72 2.42
CA LEU A 371 14.73 10.24 1.88
C LEU A 371 14.74 10.36 0.36
N ILE A 372 14.39 9.27 -0.34
CA ILE A 372 14.06 9.31 -1.76
C ILE A 372 12.56 9.09 -1.90
N THR A 373 11.87 10.03 -2.53
CA THR A 373 10.44 9.93 -2.87
C THR A 373 10.29 9.64 -4.35
N LEU A 374 9.47 8.64 -4.68
CA LEU A 374 9.00 8.33 -6.03
C LEU A 374 7.51 8.63 -6.11
N HIS A 375 7.04 9.19 -7.23
CA HIS A 375 5.62 9.38 -7.48
C HIS A 375 5.31 9.35 -8.96
N GLY A 376 4.28 8.58 -9.36
CA GLY A 376 3.82 8.47 -10.73
C GLY A 376 3.09 9.74 -11.20
N THR A 377 3.38 10.18 -12.42
CA THR A 377 2.76 11.41 -12.94
C THR A 377 1.29 11.23 -13.31
N LEU A 378 0.81 9.99 -13.43
CA LEU A 378 -0.58 9.66 -13.76
C LEU A 378 -1.36 9.11 -12.55
N ASP A 379 -0.87 9.33 -11.32
CA ASP A 379 -1.63 8.95 -10.13
C ASP A 379 -2.90 9.80 -9.99
N VAL A 380 -4.04 9.13 -10.05
CA VAL A 380 -5.38 9.74 -9.88
C VAL A 380 -6.06 9.32 -8.58
N LEU A 381 -5.35 8.58 -7.70
CA LEU A 381 -5.79 8.34 -6.33
C LEU A 381 -5.18 9.36 -5.38
N LEU A 382 -3.88 9.59 -5.51
CA LEU A 382 -3.11 10.61 -4.80
C LEU A 382 -2.44 11.56 -5.82
N PRO A 383 -3.18 12.48 -6.46
CA PRO A 383 -2.62 13.31 -7.51
C PRO A 383 -1.33 14.00 -7.08
N ILE A 384 -0.29 13.83 -7.88
CA ILE A 384 1.08 14.24 -7.58
C ILE A 384 1.19 15.71 -7.13
N THR A 385 0.38 16.59 -7.75
CA THR A 385 0.33 18.04 -7.44
C THR A 385 -0.29 18.35 -6.09
N GLN A 386 -1.10 17.44 -5.56
CA GLN A 386 -1.78 17.55 -4.26
C GLN A 386 -1.05 16.79 -3.15
N ASP A 387 -0.12 15.91 -3.50
CA ASP A 387 0.62 15.04 -2.58
C ASP A 387 2.13 15.30 -2.61
N SER A 388 2.92 14.51 -3.34
CA SER A 388 4.39 14.55 -3.25
C SER A 388 5.01 15.87 -3.69
N ASP A 389 4.40 16.62 -4.61
CA ASP A 389 4.86 17.97 -4.94
C ASP A 389 4.72 18.93 -3.75
N VAL A 390 3.65 18.78 -2.97
CA VAL A 390 3.43 19.54 -1.74
C VAL A 390 4.43 19.11 -0.68
N TYR A 391 4.57 17.80 -0.46
CA TYR A 391 5.50 17.26 0.53
C TYR A 391 6.95 17.71 0.24
N ALA A 392 7.39 17.63 -1.02
CA ALA A 392 8.72 18.09 -1.42
C ALA A 392 8.93 19.62 -1.15
N ARG A 393 7.88 20.43 -1.30
CA ARG A 393 7.93 21.85 -0.89
C ARG A 393 8.05 22.00 0.62
N MET A 394 7.28 21.22 1.41
CA MET A 394 7.36 21.20 2.88
C MET A 394 8.76 20.84 3.37
N VAL A 395 9.39 19.82 2.80
CA VAL A 395 10.76 19.41 3.13
C VAL A 395 11.76 20.55 2.87
N ARG A 396 11.64 21.24 1.74
CA ARG A 396 12.49 22.42 1.43
C ARG A 396 12.24 23.56 2.41
N GLN A 397 10.98 23.88 2.71
CA GLN A 397 10.60 24.94 3.67
C GLN A 397 11.08 24.62 5.09
N ALA A 398 11.13 23.34 5.47
CA ALA A 398 11.71 22.90 6.72
C ALA A 398 13.26 22.94 6.75
N GLY A 399 13.91 23.38 5.67
CA GLY A 399 15.38 23.43 5.56
C GLY A 399 16.04 22.05 5.43
N ARG A 400 15.28 21.03 4.96
CA ARG A 400 15.75 19.64 4.86
C ARG A 400 16.00 19.17 3.41
N GLY A 401 15.97 20.07 2.44
CA GLY A 401 16.11 19.74 1.02
C GLY A 401 17.38 18.97 0.65
N GLN A 402 18.48 19.14 1.40
CA GLN A 402 19.73 18.39 1.21
C GLN A 402 19.60 16.89 1.55
N LEU A 403 18.60 16.52 2.38
CA LEU A 403 18.30 15.14 2.76
C LEU A 403 17.21 14.52 1.87
N HIS A 404 16.74 15.21 0.85
CA HIS A 404 15.63 14.76 0.02
C HIS A 404 16.03 14.68 -1.45
N ARG A 405 15.60 13.57 -2.09
CA ARG A 405 15.54 13.42 -3.55
C ARG A 405 14.12 13.04 -3.93
N TYR A 406 13.61 13.68 -4.97
CA TYR A 406 12.24 13.46 -5.44
C TYR A 406 12.23 13.24 -6.95
N TYR A 407 11.76 12.06 -7.35
CA TYR A 407 11.65 11.66 -8.74
C TYR A 407 10.17 11.49 -9.12
N ARG A 408 9.73 12.29 -10.09
CA ARG A 408 8.43 12.14 -10.72
C ARG A 408 8.59 11.11 -11.83
N ILE A 409 7.84 10.02 -11.78
CA ILE A 409 7.97 8.92 -12.74
C ILE A 409 6.91 9.08 -13.82
N GLU A 410 7.32 9.50 -15.02
CA GLU A 410 6.40 9.68 -16.15
C GLU A 410 5.77 8.34 -16.53
N GLY A 411 4.43 8.34 -16.70
CA GLY A 411 3.65 7.13 -16.99
C GLY A 411 3.39 6.22 -15.79
N GLY A 412 3.88 6.56 -14.60
CA GLY A 412 3.54 5.83 -13.36
C GLY A 412 2.16 6.21 -12.84
N THR A 413 1.47 5.27 -12.19
CA THR A 413 0.19 5.46 -11.49
C THR A 413 0.21 4.74 -10.16
N HIS A 414 -0.84 4.90 -9.33
CA HIS A 414 -0.85 4.48 -7.92
C HIS A 414 -0.55 3.00 -7.68
N THR A 415 -0.96 2.10 -8.56
CA THR A 415 -0.70 0.67 -8.42
C THR A 415 -0.17 0.08 -9.72
N ASP A 416 0.93 -0.66 -9.63
CA ASP A 416 1.58 -1.26 -10.79
C ASP A 416 0.73 -2.32 -11.50
N ALA A 417 -0.27 -2.92 -10.84
CA ALA A 417 -1.17 -3.90 -11.47
C ALA A 417 -1.96 -3.31 -12.65
N LEU A 418 -2.18 -1.99 -12.69
CA LEU A 418 -2.88 -1.34 -13.81
C LEU A 418 -2.06 -1.35 -15.12
N VAL A 419 -0.75 -1.61 -15.06
CA VAL A 419 0.10 -1.82 -16.24
C VAL A 419 -0.40 -3.01 -17.07
N ASP A 420 -0.92 -4.06 -16.42
CA ASP A 420 -1.50 -5.21 -17.12
C ASP A 420 -2.73 -4.85 -17.97
N THR A 421 -3.46 -3.80 -17.57
CA THR A 421 -4.65 -3.32 -18.27
C THR A 421 -4.33 -2.25 -19.31
N TYR A 422 -3.34 -1.40 -19.02
CA TYR A 422 -2.99 -0.23 -19.84
C TYR A 422 -1.50 -0.19 -20.20
N PRO A 423 -0.94 -1.26 -20.80
CA PRO A 423 0.51 -1.36 -21.05
C PRO A 423 1.05 -0.29 -22.00
N GLU A 424 0.18 0.28 -22.87
CA GLU A 424 0.56 1.34 -23.83
C GLU A 424 0.70 2.72 -23.15
N HIS A 425 0.15 2.89 -21.94
CA HIS A 425 0.08 4.19 -21.25
C HIS A 425 0.86 4.23 -19.96
N LEU A 426 1.07 3.08 -19.33
CA LEU A 426 1.62 3.00 -17.99
C LEU A 426 2.98 2.29 -17.95
N ARG A 427 3.81 2.72 -17.01
CA ARG A 427 5.01 1.99 -16.61
C ARG A 427 4.93 1.63 -15.12
N PRO A 428 5.47 0.46 -14.71
CA PRO A 428 5.49 0.09 -13.29
C PRO A 428 6.51 0.92 -12.53
N LEU A 429 6.20 1.24 -11.28
CA LEU A 429 7.11 1.91 -10.35
C LEU A 429 8.00 0.93 -9.59
N THR A 430 7.67 -0.35 -9.53
CA THR A 430 8.51 -1.36 -8.86
C THR A 430 9.98 -1.31 -9.30
N PRO A 431 10.34 -1.27 -10.60
CA PRO A 431 11.74 -1.13 -11.02
C PRO A 431 12.36 0.20 -10.58
N CYS A 432 11.57 1.29 -10.60
CA CYS A 432 12.02 2.60 -10.14
C CYS A 432 12.33 2.58 -8.63
N HIS A 433 11.49 1.91 -7.84
CA HIS A 433 11.70 1.70 -6.41
C HIS A 433 13.00 0.93 -6.14
N ARG A 434 13.26 -0.15 -6.88
CA ARG A 434 14.50 -0.94 -6.77
C ARG A 434 15.74 -0.10 -7.07
N THR A 435 15.69 0.73 -8.12
CA THR A 435 16.78 1.65 -8.46
C THR A 435 16.94 2.74 -7.42
N ALA A 436 15.85 3.33 -6.92
CA ALA A 436 15.88 4.32 -5.85
C ALA A 436 16.43 3.75 -4.55
N PHE A 437 16.08 2.53 -4.21
CA PHE A 437 16.62 1.84 -3.05
C PHE A 437 18.14 1.64 -3.17
N THR A 438 18.63 1.20 -4.33
CA THR A 438 20.06 1.09 -4.61
C THR A 438 20.75 2.47 -4.57
N ALA A 439 20.10 3.51 -5.08
CA ALA A 439 20.60 4.88 -5.00
C ALA A 439 20.68 5.39 -3.56
N LEU A 440 19.72 5.01 -2.69
CA LEU A 440 19.77 5.29 -1.26
C LEU A 440 20.94 4.57 -0.58
N GLU A 441 21.17 3.28 -0.87
CA GLU A 441 22.31 2.53 -0.33
C GLU A 441 23.64 3.23 -0.65
N ASN A 442 23.79 3.67 -1.90
CA ASN A 442 24.96 4.42 -2.34
C ASN A 442 25.07 5.77 -1.62
N TRP A 443 23.95 6.48 -1.44
CA TRP A 443 23.92 7.77 -0.74
C TRP A 443 24.38 7.68 0.71
N LEU A 444 24.16 6.55 1.37
CA LEU A 444 24.64 6.31 2.73
C LEU A 444 26.13 6.01 2.79
N THR A 445 26.79 5.86 1.65
CA THR A 445 28.27 5.73 1.55
C THR A 445 28.87 7.11 1.35
N PRO A 446 29.91 7.50 2.12
CA PRO A 446 30.55 8.81 1.99
C PRO A 446 30.98 9.12 0.56
N GLY A 447 30.68 10.34 0.10
CA GLY A 447 31.08 10.81 -1.23
C GLY A 447 30.08 10.50 -2.36
N HIS A 448 29.06 9.68 -2.11
CA HIS A 448 28.02 9.34 -3.11
C HIS A 448 26.75 10.15 -2.86
N ARG A 449 26.12 10.63 -3.93
CA ARG A 449 24.81 11.27 -3.90
C ARG A 449 23.98 10.81 -5.09
N PRO A 450 22.69 10.56 -4.90
CA PRO A 450 21.79 10.29 -6.03
C PRO A 450 21.71 11.51 -6.96
N PRO A 451 21.31 11.33 -8.22
CA PRO A 451 20.97 12.44 -9.12
C PRO A 451 20.06 13.48 -8.47
N ALA A 452 20.13 14.73 -8.93
CA ALA A 452 19.23 15.78 -8.45
C ALA A 452 17.76 15.40 -8.75
N SER A 453 16.83 15.89 -7.93
CA SER A 453 15.39 15.67 -8.14
C SER A 453 14.95 16.13 -9.54
N HIS A 454 14.24 15.28 -10.27
CA HIS A 454 13.75 15.58 -11.62
C HIS A 454 12.58 14.65 -12.02
N THR A 455 12.03 14.85 -13.21
CA THR A 455 11.10 13.92 -13.83
C THR A 455 11.89 12.88 -14.61
N VAL A 456 11.65 11.61 -14.29
CA VAL A 456 12.22 10.45 -15.02
C VAL A 456 11.30 10.18 -16.20
N PRO A 457 11.77 10.40 -17.45
CA PRO A 457 10.91 10.30 -18.62
C PRO A 457 10.49 8.85 -18.90
N MET A 458 9.34 8.69 -19.56
CA MET A 458 8.94 7.42 -20.15
C MET A 458 9.90 7.08 -21.29
N PRO A 459 10.51 5.88 -21.33
CA PRO A 459 11.37 5.52 -22.45
C PRO A 459 10.57 5.42 -23.76
N GLY A 460 11.00 6.13 -24.79
CA GLY A 460 10.24 6.32 -26.03
C GLY A 460 9.99 5.07 -26.90
N GLN A 461 10.69 3.95 -26.67
CA GLN A 461 10.56 2.69 -27.41
C GLN A 461 10.86 1.46 -26.54
N ALA A 462 10.61 1.52 -25.25
CA ALA A 462 10.80 0.37 -24.39
C ALA A 462 9.63 -0.61 -24.53
N ASP A 463 9.94 -1.89 -24.72
CA ASP A 463 8.94 -2.94 -24.61
C ASP A 463 8.51 -3.17 -23.15
N ALA A 464 7.39 -3.86 -22.96
CA ALA A 464 6.84 -4.13 -21.64
C ALA A 464 7.84 -4.87 -20.72
N ALA A 465 8.65 -5.79 -21.27
CA ALA A 465 9.65 -6.53 -20.52
C ALA A 465 10.77 -5.61 -20.01
N THR A 466 11.21 -4.66 -20.81
CA THR A 466 12.17 -3.64 -20.39
C THR A 466 11.60 -2.76 -19.28
N LEU A 467 10.36 -2.29 -19.42
CA LEU A 467 9.69 -1.46 -18.40
C LEU A 467 9.49 -2.20 -17.07
N LEU A 468 9.21 -3.51 -17.10
CA LEU A 468 9.08 -4.34 -15.88
C LEU A 468 10.41 -4.53 -15.13
N ASN A 469 11.55 -4.36 -15.80
CA ASN A 469 12.84 -4.70 -15.22
C ASN A 469 13.78 -3.51 -15.03
N THR A 470 13.54 -2.36 -15.69
CA THR A 470 14.46 -1.23 -15.66
C THR A 470 13.76 0.10 -15.43
N CYS A 471 14.41 0.94 -14.62
CA CYS A 471 14.02 2.34 -14.43
C CYS A 471 15.29 3.14 -14.04
N PRO A 472 16.10 3.58 -15.00
CA PRO A 472 17.25 4.41 -14.68
C PRO A 472 16.77 5.76 -14.13
N LEU A 473 17.28 6.13 -12.96
CA LEU A 473 17.03 7.45 -12.36
C LEU A 473 18.01 8.51 -12.87
N ASP A 474 19.03 8.11 -13.64
CA ASP A 474 20.01 9.01 -14.26
C ASP A 474 19.70 9.12 -15.75
N THR A 475 18.79 10.02 -16.09
CA THR A 475 18.42 10.32 -17.47
C THR A 475 19.01 11.65 -17.91
N ARG A 476 20.32 11.84 -17.72
CA ARG A 476 21.03 12.71 -18.63
C ARG A 476 21.20 11.90 -19.91
N GLY A 477 20.55 12.36 -20.99
CA GLY A 477 20.76 11.77 -22.31
C GLY A 477 22.23 11.78 -22.67
N ASP A 478 22.91 10.72 -22.36
CA ASP A 478 24.24 10.42 -22.87
C ASP A 478 24.06 9.83 -24.26
N THR A 479 23.85 10.73 -25.24
CA THR A 479 24.10 10.46 -26.64
C THR A 479 25.58 10.65 -26.94
N THR A 480 26.45 9.93 -26.24
CA THR A 480 27.84 9.78 -26.68
C THR A 480 28.07 8.30 -26.96
N PRO A 481 28.20 7.88 -28.20
CA PRO A 481 28.63 6.52 -28.49
C PRO A 481 30.03 6.36 -27.90
N ALA A 482 30.22 5.30 -27.10
CA ALA A 482 31.54 4.90 -26.67
C ALA A 482 32.43 4.75 -27.90
N SER A 483 33.37 5.64 -28.10
CA SER A 483 34.47 5.46 -29.00
C SER A 483 35.34 4.33 -28.46
N THR A 484 35.22 3.18 -29.06
CA THR A 484 36.13 2.04 -28.88
C THR A 484 37.51 2.42 -29.36
N PRO A 485 38.58 2.13 -28.62
CA PRO A 485 39.96 2.21 -29.13
C PRO A 485 40.31 1.08 -30.07
#